data_a75a2d1e8a4ae03fed5e145e3007784a
#
_entry.id   a75a2d1e8a4ae03fed5e145e3007784a
#
_cell.length_a   1.000
_cell.length_b   1.000
_cell.length_c   1.000
_cell.angle_alpha   90.00
_cell.angle_beta   90.00
_cell.angle_gamma   90.00
#
_symmetry.space_group_name_H-M   'P 1'
#
loop_
_entity.id
_entity.type
_entity.pdbx_description
1 polymer ?
#
loop_
_entity_poly.entity_id
_entity_poly.type
_entity_poly.pdbx_seq_one_letter_code
_entity_poly.pdbx_strand_id
1 'polypeptide(L)'
;SRGLGDVYKRQLQTRALKVGDPNKKLPSIQTDRHALAVLIYMYLLNRHPLRGGKVNDLDAAKDEELSMGEKALFVEHPTDKSNRPKVQNLAPSELPQGDVTKRPYTICGPYLTELFNRAFIDGLHDPSKRPTADEWENALVKTTDLIQPCQNPNCEAHWFVFDNSTKPKCPFCGTEYHGQLPVLNLYYSPSHGRFLPENYRLMVYDKQSLYMWHVNRFITPNERTKPEDKKPVGDFHFHNGKWILINRKLPDMWDVTKQPKRQIKVGEFVELTDGKKILLSGEDGGRLIVVQLVSN
;
A
#
# COMPACT_ATOMS: atom_id res chain seq x y z
N SER A 1 -6.89 -25.58 -21.12
CA SER A 1 -6.58 -24.18 -20.78
C SER A 1 -5.39 -24.17 -19.83
N ARG A 2 -4.23 -23.78 -20.32
CA ARG A 2 -3.07 -23.51 -19.45
C ARG A 2 -3.43 -22.25 -18.66
N GLY A 3 -3.60 -22.39 -17.33
CA GLY A 3 -4.00 -21.28 -16.49
C GLY A 3 -2.96 -20.16 -16.51
N LEU A 4 -3.41 -18.93 -16.35
CA LEU A 4 -2.54 -17.73 -16.21
C LEU A 4 -1.36 -17.98 -15.24
N GLY A 5 -1.56 -18.77 -14.18
CA GLY A 5 -0.53 -19.15 -13.24
C GLY A 5 0.68 -19.89 -13.87
N ASP A 6 0.48 -20.69 -14.92
CA ASP A 6 1.59 -21.41 -15.58
C ASP A 6 2.46 -20.49 -16.45
N VAL A 7 1.86 -19.46 -17.04
CA VAL A 7 2.59 -18.46 -17.81
C VAL A 7 3.48 -17.61 -16.89
N TYR A 8 2.99 -17.22 -15.73
CA TYR A 8 3.74 -16.41 -14.76
C TYR A 8 4.77 -17.23 -13.96
N LYS A 9 4.55 -18.51 -13.76
CA LYS A 9 5.53 -19.43 -13.11
C LYS A 9 6.80 -19.62 -13.91
N ARG A 10 6.78 -19.37 -15.21
CA ARG A 10 7.95 -19.40 -16.08
C ARG A 10 8.76 -18.13 -16.09
N GLN A 11 8.26 -17.06 -15.45
CA GLN A 11 8.93 -15.77 -15.46
C GLN A 11 10.17 -15.77 -14.57
N LEU A 12 11.22 -15.15 -15.06
CA LEU A 12 12.55 -15.02 -14.41
C LEU A 12 13.27 -16.36 -14.18
N GLN A 13 13.17 -17.17 -15.12
CA GLN A 13 13.99 -18.33 -15.16
C GLN A 13 15.30 -17.94 -15.88
N THR A 14 16.41 -18.06 -15.16
CA THR A 14 17.76 -17.94 -15.71
C THR A 14 17.93 -18.85 -16.93
N ARG A 15 19.05 -18.71 -17.67
CA ARG A 15 19.48 -19.55 -18.81
C ARG A 15 19.24 -21.06 -18.65
N ALA A 16 19.15 -21.55 -17.41
CA ALA A 16 18.85 -22.93 -17.00
C ALA A 16 17.45 -23.43 -17.37
N LEU A 17 16.65 -22.68 -18.14
CA LEU A 17 15.26 -23.04 -18.45
C LEU A 17 14.94 -23.27 -19.91
N LYS A 18 15.91 -23.25 -20.75
CA LYS A 18 15.74 -23.78 -22.09
C LYS A 18 15.20 -25.21 -21.99
N VAL A 19 14.20 -25.53 -22.81
CA VAL A 19 13.62 -26.88 -22.88
C VAL A 19 14.77 -27.88 -23.02
N GLY A 20 14.87 -28.79 -22.04
CA GLY A 20 15.95 -29.83 -22.03
C GLY A 20 17.19 -29.49 -21.20
N ASP A 21 17.27 -28.30 -20.53
CA ASP A 21 18.39 -28.02 -19.63
C ASP A 21 18.27 -28.87 -18.35
N PRO A 22 19.30 -29.65 -17.97
CA PRO A 22 19.30 -30.49 -16.78
C PRO A 22 19.25 -29.64 -15.48
N ASN A 23 19.60 -28.33 -15.53
CA ASN A 23 19.57 -27.43 -14.41
C ASN A 23 18.24 -26.65 -14.32
N LYS A 24 17.23 -27.08 -15.07
CA LYS A 24 15.90 -26.44 -15.05
C LYS A 24 15.33 -26.38 -13.64
N LYS A 25 15.17 -25.17 -13.13
CA LYS A 25 14.54 -24.97 -11.82
C LYS A 25 13.04 -25.24 -11.92
N LEU A 26 12.56 -26.15 -11.08
CA LEU A 26 11.11 -26.41 -10.94
C LEU A 26 10.40 -25.19 -10.33
N PRO A 27 9.11 -25.04 -10.59
CA PRO A 27 8.29 -24.06 -9.88
C PRO A 27 8.48 -24.19 -8.37
N SER A 28 8.63 -23.08 -7.70
CA SER A 28 8.91 -23.01 -6.27
C SER A 28 8.18 -21.83 -5.65
N ILE A 29 8.15 -21.73 -4.33
CA ILE A 29 7.60 -20.58 -3.63
C ILE A 29 8.23 -19.25 -4.09
N GLN A 30 9.48 -19.27 -4.53
CA GLN A 30 10.15 -18.07 -5.03
C GLN A 30 9.60 -17.62 -6.39
N THR A 31 9.20 -18.56 -7.24
CA THR A 31 8.52 -18.24 -8.52
C THR A 31 7.11 -17.75 -8.28
N ASP A 32 6.40 -18.30 -7.27
CA ASP A 32 5.06 -17.85 -6.89
C ASP A 32 5.08 -16.45 -6.30
N ARG A 33 6.09 -16.10 -5.50
CA ARG A 33 6.30 -14.73 -5.00
C ARG A 33 6.48 -13.71 -6.12
N HIS A 34 7.22 -14.09 -7.18
CA HIS A 34 7.35 -13.20 -8.34
C HIS A 34 6.02 -13.04 -9.08
N ALA A 35 5.32 -14.15 -9.34
CA ALA A 35 4.01 -14.12 -10.00
C ALA A 35 3.00 -13.27 -9.23
N LEU A 36 2.97 -13.39 -7.90
CA LEU A 36 2.12 -12.57 -7.03
C LEU A 36 2.43 -11.07 -7.18
N ALA A 37 3.72 -10.69 -7.16
CA ALA A 37 4.13 -9.30 -7.34
C ALA A 37 3.70 -8.74 -8.70
N VAL A 38 3.86 -9.52 -9.78
CA VAL A 38 3.41 -9.15 -11.14
C VAL A 38 1.90 -8.95 -11.16
N LEU A 39 1.12 -9.87 -10.57
CA LEU A 39 -0.33 -9.76 -10.51
C LEU A 39 -0.77 -8.50 -9.75
N ILE A 40 -0.22 -8.24 -8.56
CA ILE A 40 -0.55 -7.05 -7.76
C ILE A 40 -0.24 -5.78 -8.57
N TYR A 41 0.93 -5.69 -9.21
CA TYR A 41 1.29 -4.55 -10.03
C TYR A 41 0.31 -4.36 -11.20
N MET A 42 -0.04 -5.45 -11.90
CA MET A 42 -0.99 -5.39 -13.02
C MET A 42 -2.39 -4.97 -12.59
N TYR A 43 -2.89 -5.46 -11.44
CA TYR A 43 -4.20 -5.07 -10.93
C TYR A 43 -4.27 -3.60 -10.52
N LEU A 44 -3.19 -3.07 -9.93
CA LEU A 44 -3.19 -1.69 -9.44
C LEU A 44 -2.89 -0.67 -10.54
N LEU A 45 -2.09 -1.04 -11.55
CA LEU A 45 -1.55 -0.10 -12.53
C LEU A 45 -1.96 -0.40 -13.99
N ASN A 46 -2.72 -1.48 -14.22
CA ASN A 46 -3.22 -1.90 -15.53
C ASN A 46 -2.13 -2.00 -16.62
N ARG A 47 -0.91 -2.40 -16.23
CA ARG A 47 0.22 -2.62 -17.13
C ARG A 47 1.16 -3.68 -16.56
N HIS A 48 1.97 -4.30 -17.43
CA HIS A 48 2.93 -5.32 -17.00
C HIS A 48 4.24 -4.68 -16.52
N PRO A 49 4.82 -5.10 -15.38
CA PRO A 49 6.02 -4.47 -14.82
C PRO A 49 7.31 -4.68 -15.64
N LEU A 50 7.36 -5.68 -16.51
CA LEU A 50 8.57 -6.05 -17.25
C LEU A 50 8.42 -5.92 -18.78
N ARG A 51 7.22 -5.66 -19.31
CA ARG A 51 6.98 -5.49 -20.74
C ARG A 51 6.93 -4.01 -21.08
N GLY A 52 8.03 -3.50 -21.57
CA GLY A 52 8.21 -2.08 -21.91
C GLY A 52 8.90 -1.88 -23.26
N GLY A 53 9.65 -0.80 -23.39
CA GLY A 53 10.26 -0.40 -24.65
C GLY A 53 11.31 -1.34 -25.24
N LYS A 54 11.89 -2.23 -24.42
CA LYS A 54 12.84 -3.27 -24.86
C LYS A 54 12.18 -4.53 -25.41
N VAL A 55 10.93 -4.79 -24.99
CA VAL A 55 10.23 -6.03 -25.24
C VAL A 55 9.38 -5.86 -26.46
N ASN A 56 9.75 -6.41 -27.57
CA ASN A 56 9.04 -6.57 -28.84
C ASN A 56 10.05 -7.02 -29.93
N ASP A 57 10.83 -8.08 -29.61
CA ASP A 57 11.73 -8.67 -30.57
C ASP A 57 10.96 -9.65 -31.49
N LEU A 58 11.32 -9.70 -32.76
CA LEU A 58 10.73 -10.64 -33.72
C LEU A 58 11.12 -12.09 -33.41
N ASP A 59 12.24 -12.32 -32.74
CA ASP A 59 12.65 -13.61 -32.23
C ASP A 59 11.96 -13.87 -30.90
N ALA A 60 11.03 -14.83 -30.87
CA ALA A 60 10.25 -15.18 -29.68
C ALA A 60 11.14 -15.61 -28.49
N ALA A 61 12.27 -16.27 -28.72
CA ALA A 61 13.18 -16.68 -27.67
C ALA A 61 13.87 -15.46 -27.02
N LYS A 62 14.24 -14.47 -27.84
CA LYS A 62 14.83 -13.24 -27.37
C LYS A 62 13.79 -12.34 -26.68
N ASP A 63 12.57 -12.28 -27.19
CA ASP A 63 11.45 -11.57 -26.53
C ASP A 63 11.16 -12.17 -25.15
N GLU A 64 11.17 -13.49 -25.02
CA GLU A 64 11.02 -14.18 -23.74
C GLU A 64 12.19 -13.86 -22.79
N GLU A 65 13.44 -13.85 -23.27
CA GLU A 65 14.62 -13.50 -22.46
C GLU A 65 14.55 -12.07 -21.93
N LEU A 66 14.04 -11.12 -22.75
CA LEU A 66 13.89 -9.69 -22.39
C LEU A 66 12.72 -9.43 -21.45
N SER A 67 11.66 -10.22 -21.53
CA SER A 67 10.44 -10.02 -20.73
C SER A 67 10.38 -10.88 -19.48
N MET A 68 11.00 -12.06 -19.48
CA MET A 68 10.84 -13.08 -18.45
C MET A 68 12.18 -13.74 -18.04
N GLY A 69 13.26 -13.49 -18.79
CA GLY A 69 14.55 -14.12 -18.58
C GLY A 69 15.55 -13.24 -17.83
N GLU A 70 16.82 -13.59 -17.98
CA GLU A 70 17.93 -12.92 -17.29
C GLU A 70 18.18 -11.46 -17.75
N LYS A 71 17.60 -11.05 -18.88
CA LYS A 71 17.66 -9.67 -19.38
C LYS A 71 16.40 -8.85 -19.05
N ALA A 72 15.48 -9.42 -18.29
CA ALA A 72 14.29 -8.71 -17.85
C ALA A 72 14.68 -7.49 -17.00
N LEU A 73 13.98 -6.38 -17.24
CA LEU A 73 14.22 -5.11 -16.57
C LEU A 73 12.89 -4.46 -16.21
N PHE A 74 12.80 -3.93 -15.00
CA PHE A 74 11.61 -3.21 -14.54
C PHE A 74 11.35 -1.97 -15.42
N VAL A 75 10.10 -1.80 -15.89
CA VAL A 75 9.72 -0.69 -16.77
C VAL A 75 9.89 0.69 -16.14
N GLU A 76 9.88 0.76 -14.82
CA GLU A 76 10.08 1.98 -14.04
C GLU A 76 11.39 1.96 -13.23
N HIS A 77 12.40 1.20 -13.70
CA HIS A 77 13.70 1.16 -13.03
C HIS A 77 14.27 2.59 -12.88
N PRO A 78 14.76 2.97 -11.67
CA PRO A 78 15.12 4.36 -11.37
C PRO A 78 16.30 4.88 -12.20
N THR A 79 17.27 4.04 -12.49
CA THR A 79 18.50 4.41 -13.24
C THR A 79 18.47 3.93 -14.68
N ASP A 80 18.20 2.63 -14.93
CA ASP A 80 18.14 2.08 -16.30
C ASP A 80 16.74 2.27 -16.90
N LYS A 81 16.58 3.27 -17.74
CA LYS A 81 15.32 3.60 -18.40
C LYS A 81 15.13 2.91 -19.75
N SER A 82 16.02 1.98 -20.14
CA SER A 82 16.00 1.35 -21.46
C SER A 82 14.74 0.52 -21.74
N ASN A 83 14.08 -0.02 -20.68
CA ASN A 83 12.81 -0.72 -20.81
C ASN A 83 11.56 0.17 -20.54
N ARG A 84 11.75 1.48 -20.39
CA ARG A 84 10.61 2.39 -20.17
C ARG A 84 9.71 2.43 -21.40
N PRO A 85 8.37 2.26 -21.26
CA PRO A 85 7.44 2.42 -22.37
C PRO A 85 7.55 3.82 -22.97
N LYS A 86 7.55 3.91 -24.30
CA LYS A 86 7.50 5.17 -25.02
C LYS A 86 6.03 5.50 -25.30
N VAL A 87 5.55 6.63 -24.83
CA VAL A 87 4.12 7.02 -24.90
C VAL A 87 3.59 7.00 -26.34
N GLN A 88 4.41 7.41 -27.31
CA GLN A 88 4.04 7.38 -28.72
C GLN A 88 3.81 5.97 -29.29
N ASN A 89 4.25 4.92 -28.62
CA ASN A 89 4.09 3.54 -29.04
C ASN A 89 2.91 2.84 -28.32
N LEU A 90 2.24 3.55 -27.41
CA LEU A 90 1.09 3.00 -26.68
C LEU A 90 -0.19 3.20 -27.48
N ALA A 91 -1.06 2.20 -27.45
CA ALA A 91 -2.40 2.34 -28.00
C ALA A 91 -3.23 3.31 -27.14
N PRO A 92 -4.22 4.03 -27.72
CA PRO A 92 -5.10 4.90 -26.95
C PRO A 92 -5.80 4.20 -25.77
N SER A 93 -6.10 2.90 -25.89
CA SER A 93 -6.69 2.07 -24.83
C SER A 93 -5.76 1.77 -23.66
N GLU A 94 -4.44 1.95 -23.86
CA GLU A 94 -3.45 1.76 -22.80
C GLU A 94 -3.18 3.05 -22.02
N LEU A 95 -3.73 4.18 -22.47
CA LEU A 95 -3.58 5.47 -21.80
C LEU A 95 -4.75 5.76 -20.85
N PRO A 96 -4.49 6.48 -19.74
CA PRO A 96 -3.19 7.01 -19.28
C PRO A 96 -2.32 6.00 -18.51
N GLN A 97 -2.79 4.78 -18.26
CA GLN A 97 -2.17 3.80 -17.37
C GLN A 97 -0.80 3.33 -17.86
N GLY A 98 -0.62 3.22 -19.17
CA GLY A 98 0.67 2.85 -19.78
C GLY A 98 1.74 3.94 -19.68
N ASP A 99 1.33 5.20 -19.49
CA ASP A 99 2.28 6.31 -19.33
C ASP A 99 2.84 6.34 -17.91
N VAL A 100 3.99 5.75 -17.73
CA VAL A 100 4.68 5.65 -16.43
C VAL A 100 5.14 7.01 -15.89
N THR A 101 5.08 8.08 -16.66
CA THR A 101 5.38 9.43 -16.19
C THR A 101 4.17 10.11 -15.59
N LYS A 102 2.98 9.84 -16.13
CA LYS A 102 1.70 10.34 -15.58
C LYS A 102 1.15 9.44 -14.48
N ARG A 103 1.43 8.16 -14.55
CA ARG A 103 0.95 7.14 -13.59
C ARG A 103 2.12 6.28 -13.09
N PRO A 104 3.12 6.86 -12.39
CA PRO A 104 4.22 6.09 -11.84
C PRO A 104 3.73 5.12 -10.76
N TYR A 105 4.43 3.99 -10.55
CA TYR A 105 4.04 3.01 -9.52
C TYR A 105 4.03 3.60 -8.10
N THR A 106 4.72 4.69 -7.88
CA THR A 106 4.76 5.41 -6.60
C THR A 106 3.41 5.99 -6.19
N ILE A 107 2.45 6.14 -7.12
CA ILE A 107 1.07 6.55 -6.78
C ILE A 107 0.35 5.52 -5.90
N CYS A 108 0.86 4.28 -5.83
CA CYS A 108 0.36 3.25 -4.92
C CYS A 108 0.75 3.48 -3.46
N GLY A 109 1.50 4.56 -3.18
CA GLY A 109 1.90 4.92 -1.82
C GLY A 109 3.19 4.24 -1.34
N PRO A 110 3.69 4.65 -0.16
CA PRO A 110 5.03 4.30 0.29
C PRO A 110 5.20 2.79 0.57
N TYR A 111 4.20 2.14 1.17
CA TYR A 111 4.30 0.71 1.54
C TYR A 111 4.41 -0.20 0.31
N LEU A 112 3.58 0.04 -0.70
CA LEU A 112 3.60 -0.76 -1.94
C LEU A 112 4.80 -0.40 -2.81
N THR A 113 5.23 0.87 -2.84
CA THR A 113 6.44 1.30 -3.55
C THR A 113 7.67 0.55 -3.06
N GLU A 114 7.83 0.38 -1.74
CA GLU A 114 8.93 -0.39 -1.15
C GLU A 114 8.92 -1.85 -1.64
N LEU A 115 7.75 -2.49 -1.60
CA LEU A 115 7.64 -3.89 -2.03
C LEU A 115 7.82 -4.06 -3.53
N PHE A 116 7.37 -3.12 -4.36
CA PHE A 116 7.63 -3.15 -5.80
C PHE A 116 9.12 -2.99 -6.10
N ASN A 117 9.85 -2.11 -5.38
CA ASN A 117 11.30 -2.01 -5.49
C ASN A 117 11.98 -3.33 -5.15
N ARG A 118 11.61 -3.94 -4.03
CA ARG A 118 12.15 -5.25 -3.64
C ARG A 118 11.82 -6.35 -4.66
N ALA A 119 10.61 -6.34 -5.21
CA ALA A 119 10.19 -7.37 -6.16
C ALA A 119 10.86 -7.25 -7.53
N PHE A 120 10.97 -6.03 -8.09
CA PHE A 120 11.32 -5.79 -9.48
C PHE A 120 12.70 -5.16 -9.68
N ILE A 121 13.40 -4.77 -8.61
CA ILE A 121 14.79 -4.30 -8.64
C ILE A 121 15.67 -5.29 -7.91
N ASP A 122 15.51 -5.41 -6.59
CA ASP A 122 16.40 -6.24 -5.77
C ASP A 122 16.17 -7.75 -5.98
N GLY A 123 14.90 -8.16 -6.05
CA GLY A 123 14.44 -9.54 -6.14
C GLY A 123 14.19 -10.05 -7.56
N LEU A 124 14.38 -9.20 -8.58
CA LEU A 124 14.15 -9.59 -9.96
C LEU A 124 15.05 -10.76 -10.35
N HIS A 125 16.34 -10.64 -10.09
CA HIS A 125 17.38 -11.64 -10.36
C HIS A 125 17.90 -12.33 -9.10
N ASP A 126 17.49 -11.90 -7.90
CA ASP A 126 17.78 -12.53 -6.61
C ASP A 126 16.47 -12.97 -5.91
N PRO A 127 16.03 -14.24 -6.15
CA PRO A 127 14.75 -14.72 -5.60
C PRO A 127 14.62 -14.65 -4.07
N SER A 128 15.75 -14.62 -3.35
CA SER A 128 15.76 -14.57 -1.88
C SER A 128 15.19 -13.26 -1.32
N LYS A 129 15.27 -12.19 -2.09
CA LYS A 129 14.81 -10.84 -1.71
C LYS A 129 13.34 -10.56 -2.00
N ARG A 130 12.66 -11.48 -2.71
CA ARG A 130 11.27 -11.28 -3.11
C ARG A 130 10.33 -11.22 -1.91
N PRO A 131 9.41 -10.24 -1.87
CA PRO A 131 8.43 -10.12 -0.80
C PRO A 131 7.55 -11.38 -0.67
N THR A 132 7.20 -11.71 0.55
CA THR A 132 6.26 -12.80 0.87
C THR A 132 4.81 -12.35 0.68
N ALA A 133 3.87 -13.31 0.65
CA ALA A 133 2.44 -13.01 0.59
C ALA A 133 1.97 -12.18 1.80
N ASP A 134 2.47 -12.51 3.00
CA ASP A 134 2.14 -11.79 4.24
C ASP A 134 2.63 -10.33 4.20
N GLU A 135 3.81 -10.07 3.62
CA GLU A 135 4.30 -8.70 3.45
C GLU A 135 3.40 -7.91 2.49
N TRP A 136 2.94 -8.53 1.39
CA TRP A 136 1.97 -7.92 0.49
C TRP A 136 0.63 -7.65 1.15
N GLU A 137 0.06 -8.62 1.90
CA GLU A 137 -1.19 -8.44 2.65
C GLU A 137 -1.07 -7.24 3.61
N ASN A 138 -0.01 -7.20 4.42
CA ASN A 138 0.23 -6.11 5.35
C ASN A 138 0.40 -4.75 4.65
N ALA A 139 1.12 -4.70 3.53
CA ALA A 139 1.30 -3.46 2.78
C ALA A 139 0.00 -2.97 2.14
N LEU A 140 -0.81 -3.88 1.60
CA LEU A 140 -2.13 -3.56 1.03
C LEU A 140 -3.08 -3.01 2.11
N VAL A 141 -3.16 -3.66 3.28
CA VAL A 141 -3.96 -3.19 4.42
C VAL A 141 -3.52 -1.78 4.82
N LYS A 142 -2.22 -1.55 5.06
CA LYS A 142 -1.71 -0.24 5.42
C LYS A 142 -1.92 0.82 4.33
N THR A 143 -1.89 0.42 3.07
CA THR A 143 -2.13 1.32 1.94
C THR A 143 -3.59 1.77 1.88
N THR A 144 -4.57 0.89 2.19
CA THR A 144 -5.98 1.30 2.27
C THR A 144 -6.21 2.37 3.33
N ASP A 145 -5.44 2.35 4.41
CA ASP A 145 -5.52 3.35 5.47
C ASP A 145 -4.81 4.68 5.14
N LEU A 146 -4.07 4.73 4.03
CA LEU A 146 -3.51 5.97 3.47
C LEU A 146 -4.39 6.64 2.41
N ILE A 147 -5.56 6.07 2.10
CA ILE A 147 -6.45 6.62 1.07
C ILE A 147 -7.09 7.92 1.56
N GLN A 148 -7.07 8.94 0.69
CA GLN A 148 -7.67 10.25 0.89
C GLN A 148 -8.62 10.61 -0.24
N PRO A 149 -9.76 11.27 0.04
CA PRO A 149 -10.61 11.83 -1.01
C PRO A 149 -9.89 13.02 -1.67
N CYS A 150 -9.98 13.10 -2.99
CA CYS A 150 -9.56 14.27 -3.72
C CYS A 150 -10.55 15.43 -3.48
N GLN A 151 -10.05 16.62 -3.18
CA GLN A 151 -10.90 17.80 -2.98
C GLN A 151 -11.47 18.40 -4.28
N ASN A 152 -10.96 17.97 -5.45
CA ASN A 152 -11.54 18.35 -6.73
C ASN A 152 -12.70 17.42 -7.10
N PRO A 153 -13.97 17.92 -7.12
CA PRO A 153 -15.14 17.09 -7.43
C PRO A 153 -15.14 16.55 -8.85
N ASN A 154 -14.36 17.17 -9.76
CA ASN A 154 -14.22 16.74 -11.15
C ASN A 154 -13.03 15.78 -11.36
N CYS A 155 -12.38 15.32 -10.30
CA CYS A 155 -11.30 14.34 -10.41
C CYS A 155 -11.86 12.95 -10.68
N GLU A 156 -11.55 12.36 -11.84
CA GLU A 156 -12.03 11.02 -12.21
C GLU A 156 -11.64 9.92 -11.22
N ALA A 157 -10.49 10.07 -10.56
CA ALA A 157 -10.02 9.09 -9.58
C ALA A 157 -10.75 9.19 -8.23
N HIS A 158 -11.33 10.35 -7.89
CA HIS A 158 -11.98 10.68 -6.62
C HIS A 158 -11.14 10.46 -5.35
N TRP A 159 -10.24 9.49 -5.34
CA TRP A 159 -9.39 9.08 -4.22
C TRP A 159 -7.93 8.95 -4.64
N PHE A 160 -7.02 9.13 -3.71
CA PHE A 160 -5.60 8.89 -3.91
C PHE A 160 -4.93 8.38 -2.63
N VAL A 161 -3.78 7.75 -2.75
CA VAL A 161 -2.98 7.29 -1.63
C VAL A 161 -2.03 8.40 -1.20
N PHE A 162 -2.00 8.71 0.10
CA PHE A 162 -1.09 9.68 0.68
C PHE A 162 0.37 9.21 0.58
N ASP A 163 1.24 10.08 0.08
CA ASP A 163 2.64 9.78 -0.23
C ASP A 163 3.63 10.19 0.88
N ASN A 164 3.13 10.56 2.07
CA ASN A 164 3.90 11.13 3.19
C ASN A 164 4.54 12.52 2.90
N SER A 165 4.12 13.19 1.86
CA SER A 165 4.58 14.57 1.62
C SER A 165 4.02 15.55 2.65
N THR A 166 4.74 16.65 2.88
CA THR A 166 4.26 17.75 3.73
C THR A 166 3.17 18.58 3.03
N LYS A 167 3.07 18.45 1.71
CA LYS A 167 2.08 19.13 0.86
C LYS A 167 1.33 18.10 0.02
N PRO A 168 0.32 17.43 0.59
CA PRO A 168 -0.45 16.40 -0.10
C PRO A 168 -1.06 16.94 -1.40
N LYS A 169 -0.89 16.19 -2.48
CA LYS A 169 -1.38 16.55 -3.80
C LYS A 169 -1.93 15.31 -4.49
N CYS A 170 -3.12 15.45 -5.08
CA CYS A 170 -3.70 14.37 -5.86
C CYS A 170 -2.82 14.06 -7.08
N PRO A 171 -2.25 12.84 -7.22
CA PRO A 171 -1.37 12.50 -8.34
C PRO A 171 -2.12 12.38 -9.67
N PHE A 172 -3.47 12.38 -9.63
CA PHE A 172 -4.31 12.20 -10.81
C PHE A 172 -4.69 13.53 -11.47
N CYS A 173 -5.09 14.54 -10.70
CA CYS A 173 -5.53 15.82 -11.24
C CYS A 173 -4.65 17.00 -10.81
N GLY A 174 -3.67 16.78 -9.93
CA GLY A 174 -2.76 17.81 -9.46
C GLY A 174 -3.32 18.76 -8.40
N THR A 175 -4.55 18.54 -7.92
CA THR A 175 -5.14 19.39 -6.87
C THR A 175 -4.40 19.20 -5.56
N GLU A 176 -3.93 20.28 -4.98
CA GLU A 176 -3.35 20.32 -3.64
C GLU A 176 -4.44 20.20 -2.58
N TYR A 177 -4.13 19.51 -1.48
CA TYR A 177 -5.05 19.40 -0.35
C TYR A 177 -5.00 20.70 0.45
N HIS A 178 -6.15 21.32 0.69
CA HIS A 178 -6.28 22.54 1.49
C HIS A 178 -6.94 22.22 2.83
N GLY A 179 -6.38 22.78 3.90
CA GLY A 179 -6.85 22.60 5.26
C GLY A 179 -5.96 21.68 6.10
N GLN A 180 -6.45 21.36 7.30
CA GLN A 180 -5.75 20.46 8.22
C GLN A 180 -6.12 19.02 7.93
N LEU A 181 -5.12 18.18 7.74
CA LEU A 181 -5.26 16.75 7.49
C LEU A 181 -4.68 15.97 8.66
N PRO A 182 -5.50 15.27 9.46
CA PRO A 182 -4.98 14.43 10.53
C PRO A 182 -4.35 13.18 9.97
N VAL A 183 -3.13 12.91 10.42
CA VAL A 183 -2.39 11.67 10.21
C VAL A 183 -2.26 11.00 11.58
N LEU A 184 -2.81 9.83 11.74
CA LEU A 184 -2.74 9.07 12.97
C LEU A 184 -1.55 8.10 12.88
N ASN A 185 -0.48 8.39 13.60
CA ASN A 185 0.67 7.50 13.72
C ASN A 185 0.37 6.45 14.80
N LEU A 186 0.39 5.17 14.42
CA LEU A 186 0.06 4.07 15.31
C LEU A 186 1.31 3.54 16.01
N TYR A 187 1.16 3.30 17.30
CA TYR A 187 2.13 2.64 18.16
C TYR A 187 1.47 1.42 18.77
N TYR A 188 2.18 0.31 18.90
CA TYR A 188 1.66 -0.91 19.51
C TYR A 188 2.31 -1.20 20.84
N SER A 189 1.59 -1.90 21.72
CA SER A 189 2.11 -2.35 23.00
C SER A 189 2.66 -3.78 22.87
N PRO A 190 4.00 -3.98 22.95
CA PRO A 190 4.58 -5.33 23.07
C PRO A 190 4.44 -5.91 24.49
N SER A 191 4.23 -5.06 25.49
CA SER A 191 3.99 -5.40 26.88
C SER A 191 3.32 -4.22 27.57
N HIS A 192 2.52 -4.49 28.60
CA HIS A 192 1.72 -3.48 29.28
C HIS A 192 2.50 -2.20 29.61
N GLY A 193 1.95 -1.06 29.17
CA GLY A 193 2.52 0.28 29.41
C GLY A 193 3.69 0.73 28.54
N ARG A 194 4.22 -0.14 27.64
CA ARG A 194 5.27 0.20 26.69
C ARG A 194 4.72 0.29 25.28
N PHE A 195 4.99 1.38 24.56
CA PHE A 195 4.55 1.58 23.18
C PHE A 195 5.75 1.77 22.26
N LEU A 196 5.74 1.06 21.11
CA LEU A 196 6.74 1.15 20.05
C LEU A 196 6.09 1.60 18.74
N PRO A 197 6.78 2.39 17.91
CA PRO A 197 6.27 2.79 16.61
C PRO A 197 6.07 1.56 15.72
N GLU A 198 4.96 1.52 14.98
CA GLU A 198 4.60 0.36 14.14
C GLU A 198 4.83 0.60 12.64
N ASN A 199 5.29 1.79 12.23
CA ASN A 199 5.30 2.21 10.83
C ASN A 199 3.93 1.95 10.16
N TYR A 200 2.88 2.40 10.84
CA TYR A 200 1.50 2.29 10.39
C TYR A 200 0.80 3.62 10.61
N ARG A 201 0.18 4.15 9.58
CA ARG A 201 -0.53 5.42 9.59
C ARG A 201 -1.95 5.24 9.10
N LEU A 202 -2.87 5.94 9.73
CA LEU A 202 -4.24 6.05 9.27
C LEU A 202 -4.50 7.52 8.93
N MET A 203 -4.87 7.78 7.68
CA MET A 203 -5.30 9.09 7.23
C MET A 203 -6.77 9.28 7.58
N VAL A 204 -7.11 10.48 8.05
CA VAL A 204 -8.49 10.76 8.47
C VAL A 204 -9.25 11.51 7.39
N TYR A 205 -10.44 11.04 7.07
CA TYR A 205 -11.43 11.76 6.26
C TYR A 205 -12.80 11.72 6.92
N ASP A 206 -13.69 12.65 6.53
CA ASP A 206 -15.03 12.78 7.15
C ASP A 206 -15.86 11.51 6.92
N LYS A 207 -16.51 11.05 8.00
CA LYS A 207 -17.34 9.83 8.07
C LYS A 207 -16.54 8.50 7.91
N GLN A 208 -15.22 8.54 8.04
CA GLN A 208 -14.42 7.31 8.10
C GLN A 208 -14.67 6.58 9.43
N SER A 209 -14.67 5.27 9.37
CA SER A 209 -14.82 4.42 10.56
C SER A 209 -13.49 3.90 11.08
N LEU A 210 -13.37 3.81 12.41
CA LEU A 210 -12.30 3.10 13.11
C LEU A 210 -12.77 1.66 13.39
N TYR A 211 -11.90 0.69 13.18
CA TYR A 211 -12.20 -0.73 13.36
C TYR A 211 -11.26 -1.40 14.36
N MET A 212 -11.59 -2.64 14.77
CA MET A 212 -10.78 -3.39 15.72
C MET A 212 -9.34 -3.67 15.26
N TRP A 213 -9.10 -3.81 13.96
CA TRP A 213 -7.73 -3.94 13.42
C TRP A 213 -6.88 -2.66 13.53
N HIS A 214 -7.50 -1.48 13.77
CA HIS A 214 -6.78 -0.26 14.16
C HIS A 214 -6.51 -0.21 15.67
N VAL A 215 -7.29 -0.93 16.46
CA VAL A 215 -7.19 -0.97 17.94
C VAL A 215 -6.17 -1.97 18.43
N ASN A 216 -6.11 -3.15 17.79
CA ASN A 216 -5.19 -4.22 18.17
C ASN A 216 -4.49 -4.82 16.95
N ARG A 217 -3.16 -4.92 17.01
CA ARG A 217 -2.31 -5.41 15.91
C ARG A 217 -2.48 -6.89 15.57
N PHE A 218 -3.04 -7.68 16.47
CA PHE A 218 -3.27 -9.11 16.24
C PHE A 218 -4.52 -9.39 15.43
N ILE A 219 -5.30 -8.35 15.13
CA ILE A 219 -6.48 -8.44 14.27
C ILE A 219 -6.09 -7.90 12.89
N THR A 220 -6.09 -8.78 11.88
CA THR A 220 -5.82 -8.41 10.49
C THR A 220 -7.13 -8.40 9.71
N PRO A 221 -7.45 -7.31 8.97
CA PRO A 221 -8.66 -7.23 8.16
C PRO A 221 -8.53 -8.12 6.92
N ASN A 222 -9.13 -9.30 6.97
CA ASN A 222 -9.19 -10.24 5.85
C ASN A 222 -10.53 -10.99 5.86
N GLU A 223 -10.70 -11.96 4.99
CA GLU A 223 -11.93 -12.76 4.90
C GLU A 223 -12.23 -13.56 6.17
N ARG A 224 -11.18 -13.97 6.93
CA ARG A 224 -11.27 -14.74 8.17
C ARG A 224 -11.56 -13.88 9.41
N THR A 225 -11.53 -12.56 9.29
CA THR A 225 -11.86 -11.64 10.38
C THR A 225 -13.28 -11.90 10.87
N LYS A 226 -13.45 -12.00 12.18
CA LYS A 226 -14.75 -12.27 12.81
C LYS A 226 -15.75 -11.15 12.47
N PRO A 227 -17.06 -11.48 12.31
CA PRO A 227 -18.08 -10.48 11.97
C PRO A 227 -18.19 -9.32 12.96
N GLU A 228 -17.93 -9.55 14.25
CA GLU A 228 -17.91 -8.53 15.29
C GLU A 228 -16.76 -7.52 15.09
N ASP A 229 -15.59 -7.97 14.64
CA ASP A 229 -14.41 -7.15 14.42
C ASP A 229 -14.52 -6.32 13.12
N LYS A 230 -15.42 -6.72 12.21
CA LYS A 230 -15.76 -5.95 10.99
C LYS A 230 -16.73 -4.80 11.26
N LYS A 231 -17.22 -4.64 12.49
CA LYS A 231 -18.10 -3.53 12.87
C LYS A 231 -17.29 -2.33 13.35
N PRO A 232 -17.68 -1.09 12.99
CA PRO A 232 -17.03 0.11 13.48
C PRO A 232 -17.02 0.19 15.01
N VAL A 233 -15.89 0.63 15.56
CA VAL A 233 -15.71 0.89 17.01
C VAL A 233 -15.54 2.37 17.33
N GLY A 234 -15.35 3.20 16.29
CA GLY A 234 -15.32 4.65 16.36
C GLY A 234 -15.58 5.25 14.98
N ASP A 235 -15.87 6.55 14.92
CA ASP A 235 -16.07 7.29 13.69
C ASP A 235 -15.35 8.63 13.74
N PHE A 236 -14.78 9.02 12.60
CA PHE A 236 -14.14 10.31 12.41
C PHE A 236 -15.11 11.30 11.76
N HIS A 237 -15.14 12.53 12.25
CA HIS A 237 -15.95 13.58 11.68
C HIS A 237 -15.20 14.91 11.63
N PHE A 238 -15.49 15.70 10.60
CA PHE A 238 -15.11 17.11 10.54
C PHE A 238 -16.32 17.96 10.91
N HIS A 239 -16.28 18.59 12.07
CA HIS A 239 -17.40 19.37 12.61
C HIS A 239 -16.92 20.70 13.16
N ASN A 240 -17.57 21.81 12.78
CA ASN A 240 -17.24 23.17 13.21
C ASN A 240 -15.74 23.53 13.08
N GLY A 241 -15.12 23.15 11.97
CA GLY A 241 -13.70 23.42 11.71
C GLY A 241 -12.73 22.51 12.47
N LYS A 242 -13.21 21.46 13.14
CA LYS A 242 -12.41 20.55 13.96
C LYS A 242 -12.60 19.12 13.56
N TRP A 243 -11.51 18.37 13.60
CA TRP A 243 -11.53 16.91 13.47
C TRP A 243 -11.79 16.28 14.83
N ILE A 244 -12.73 15.34 14.89
CA ILE A 244 -13.08 14.59 16.09
C ILE A 244 -13.11 13.10 15.83
N LEU A 245 -12.77 12.30 16.84
CA LEU A 245 -12.98 10.86 16.89
C LEU A 245 -14.06 10.58 17.95
N ILE A 246 -15.16 9.97 17.54
CA ILE A 246 -16.26 9.54 18.43
C ILE A 246 -15.98 8.07 18.81
N ASN A 247 -16.00 7.80 20.11
CA ASN A 247 -15.92 6.44 20.64
C ASN A 247 -17.28 5.75 20.54
N ARG A 248 -17.40 4.66 19.76
CA ARG A 248 -18.64 3.88 19.60
C ARG A 248 -18.73 2.68 20.54
N LYS A 249 -17.58 2.03 20.85
CA LYS A 249 -17.60 0.74 21.56
C LYS A 249 -16.41 0.47 22.47
N LEU A 250 -15.36 1.30 22.47
CA LEU A 250 -14.13 1.00 23.20
C LEU A 250 -14.29 1.37 24.68
N PRO A 251 -14.31 0.40 25.61
CA PRO A 251 -14.47 0.70 27.04
C PRO A 251 -13.22 1.35 27.65
N ASP A 252 -12.04 1.05 27.12
CA ASP A 252 -10.72 1.47 27.60
C ASP A 252 -10.04 2.50 26.68
N MET A 253 -10.82 3.39 26.10
CA MET A 253 -10.27 4.50 25.31
C MET A 253 -9.92 5.66 26.22
N TRP A 254 -8.69 6.21 26.11
CA TRP A 254 -8.19 7.29 26.96
C TRP A 254 -7.44 8.36 26.16
N ASP A 255 -7.69 9.63 26.51
CA ASP A 255 -6.78 10.73 26.18
C ASP A 255 -5.64 10.71 27.20
N VAL A 256 -4.45 10.39 26.73
CA VAL A 256 -3.22 10.27 27.54
C VAL A 256 -2.22 11.37 27.20
N THR A 257 -2.69 12.45 26.54
CA THR A 257 -1.86 13.60 26.14
C THR A 257 -1.29 14.32 27.36
N LYS A 258 -2.06 14.44 28.42
CA LYS A 258 -1.72 15.15 29.66
C LYS A 258 -2.04 14.28 30.88
N GLN A 259 -1.49 14.66 32.02
CA GLN A 259 -1.86 14.07 33.31
C GLN A 259 -2.78 15.07 34.08
N PRO A 260 -3.85 14.58 34.76
CA PRO A 260 -4.32 13.20 34.75
C PRO A 260 -4.92 12.80 33.40
N LYS A 261 -4.76 11.53 33.01
CA LYS A 261 -5.38 10.98 31.80
C LYS A 261 -6.91 11.06 31.92
N ARG A 262 -7.60 11.31 30.77
CA ARG A 262 -9.06 11.39 30.72
C ARG A 262 -9.62 10.20 29.94
N GLN A 263 -10.54 9.45 30.57
CA GLN A 263 -11.28 8.40 29.86
C GLN A 263 -12.22 9.05 28.82
N ILE A 264 -12.29 8.44 27.64
CA ILE A 264 -13.22 8.81 26.57
C ILE A 264 -14.29 7.72 26.55
N LYS A 265 -15.41 7.95 27.23
CA LYS A 265 -16.49 6.97 27.37
C LYS A 265 -17.16 6.69 26.03
N VAL A 266 -17.84 5.54 25.93
CA VAL A 266 -18.68 5.23 24.76
C VAL A 266 -19.73 6.34 24.59
N GLY A 267 -19.85 6.87 23.36
CA GLY A 267 -20.68 8.00 23.01
C GLY A 267 -20.00 9.37 23.13
N GLU A 268 -18.85 9.47 23.80
CA GLU A 268 -18.06 10.70 23.85
C GLU A 268 -17.13 10.84 22.65
N PHE A 269 -16.60 12.04 22.47
CA PHE A 269 -15.61 12.34 21.43
C PHE A 269 -14.32 12.95 21.98
N VAL A 270 -13.28 12.88 21.19
CA VAL A 270 -12.00 13.58 21.40
C VAL A 270 -11.63 14.36 20.15
N GLU A 271 -11.20 15.61 20.34
CA GLU A 271 -10.67 16.44 19.26
C GLU A 271 -9.27 15.98 18.86
N LEU A 272 -9.03 15.85 17.56
CA LEU A 272 -7.75 15.47 16.98
C LEU A 272 -6.89 16.72 16.77
N THR A 273 -6.15 17.12 17.79
CA THR A 273 -5.19 18.22 17.72
C THR A 273 -3.77 17.70 17.53
N ASP A 274 -2.88 18.51 17.02
CA ASP A 274 -1.48 18.11 16.83
C ASP A 274 -0.83 17.67 18.14
N GLY A 275 -0.09 16.55 18.10
CA GLY A 275 0.53 15.93 19.27
C GLY A 275 -0.45 15.21 20.22
N LYS A 276 -1.76 15.17 19.93
CA LYS A 276 -2.74 14.43 20.73
C LYS A 276 -2.38 12.95 20.81
N LYS A 277 -2.43 12.37 22.01
CA LYS A 277 -2.17 10.95 22.27
C LYS A 277 -3.43 10.26 22.77
N ILE A 278 -3.91 9.27 22.01
CA ILE A 278 -5.14 8.55 22.32
C ILE A 278 -4.79 7.06 22.44
N LEU A 279 -4.97 6.52 23.66
CA LEU A 279 -4.87 5.09 23.90
C LEU A 279 -6.18 4.43 23.48
N LEU A 280 -6.12 3.52 22.51
CA LEU A 280 -7.29 2.76 22.04
C LEU A 280 -7.51 1.48 22.85
N SER A 281 -6.43 0.83 23.29
CA SER A 281 -6.46 -0.34 24.16
C SER A 281 -5.13 -0.46 24.91
N GLY A 282 -5.20 -0.80 26.21
CA GLY A 282 -4.03 -1.09 27.04
C GLY A 282 -3.63 -2.57 27.07
N GLU A 283 -4.34 -3.44 26.35
CA GLU A 283 -4.06 -4.87 26.26
C GLU A 283 -2.81 -5.16 25.42
N ASP A 284 -2.33 -6.41 25.47
CA ASP A 284 -1.24 -6.87 24.60
C ASP A 284 -1.63 -6.72 23.12
N GLY A 285 -0.72 -6.11 22.35
CA GLY A 285 -1.00 -5.75 20.96
C GLY A 285 -1.91 -4.53 20.78
N GLY A 286 -2.43 -3.96 21.88
CA GLY A 286 -3.24 -2.75 21.86
C GLY A 286 -2.46 -1.55 21.32
N ARG A 287 -3.17 -0.58 20.77
CA ARG A 287 -2.56 0.57 20.08
C ARG A 287 -2.80 1.91 20.76
N LEU A 288 -1.78 2.74 20.66
CA LEU A 288 -1.79 4.17 20.94
C LEU A 288 -1.70 4.93 19.63
N ILE A 289 -2.53 5.94 19.48
CA ILE A 289 -2.46 6.91 18.38
C ILE A 289 -1.69 8.16 18.83
N VAL A 290 -0.79 8.64 17.98
CA VAL A 290 -0.23 9.99 18.08
C VAL A 290 -0.69 10.77 16.85
N VAL A 291 -1.46 11.84 17.07
CA VAL A 291 -2.01 12.67 16.01
C VAL A 291 -0.94 13.62 15.50
N GLN A 292 -0.80 13.72 14.21
CA GLN A 292 -0.02 14.75 13.50
C GLN A 292 -0.97 15.49 12.56
N LEU A 293 -1.00 16.81 12.63
CA LEU A 293 -1.74 17.63 11.68
C LEU A 293 -0.82 18.09 10.56
N VAL A 294 -1.11 17.66 9.34
CA VAL A 294 -0.47 18.18 8.12
C VAL A 294 -1.34 19.32 7.61
N SER A 295 -0.76 20.47 7.32
CA SER A 295 -1.45 21.65 6.78
C SER A 295 -0.69 22.20 5.59
N ASN A 296 -1.40 22.59 4.54
CA ASN A 296 -0.91 23.39 3.41
C ASN A 296 -1.30 24.85 3.60
#